data_e1f9d743a0a750f48ce43d63a03586a8
#
_entry.id   e1f9d743a0a750f48ce43d63a03586a8
#
_cell.length_a   1.000
_cell.length_b   1.000
_cell.length_c   1.000
_cell.angle_alpha   90.00
_cell.angle_beta   90.00
_cell.angle_gamma   90.00
#
_symmetry.space_group_name_H-M   'P 1'
#
loop_
_entity.id
_entity.type
_entity.pdbx_description
1 polymer ?
#
loop_
_entity_poly.entity_id
_entity_poly.type
_entity_poly.pdbx_seq_one_letter_code
_entity_poly.pdbx_strand_id
1 'polypeptide(L)'
;MPDKIELDTGTDLPSSFVLTEEFKNIFNTIENTKSNLFITGKAGCGKSTLLEYFRQNTKRPHAIVAPTGLTAIKARGMTIHKLFKLPPTFIRKEDVRFLKDKALLKKMEVLLIDECSMMRADILDAIDESLRKNRGNQKVFGGVQVVMFGDLLQLSPIVNQNLEGDVMKSIYPDGSYFFNSQVFYQSNFKINELTKIFRQSDKSFIDLLNKFRIAKVNDQDLAQINQRYQGPGFKVPKGVILLSTTNAKVDKINNSKLAELDSKHFEYEGSIKGDFKEKDCPSPETLKLKVGAQVMLTQNDVGNEPRRWSNGTLAIIHELKPNSISIKIKDEVFVLGKSRWDKIQFTVAEDTINRKVVATFSQYPLKLAWASTIHKSQGQTFEKVAIDLDRGAFAHGQTYVALSRAKSMEGIYLIRKIAYKDLIFDEKVFDFLGQDLEAKNMKQVTKKNEASEYASNLPYDEDYNQDS
;
A
#
# COMPACT_ATOMS: atom_id res chain seq x y z
N MET A 1 22.63 16.76 -27.87
CA MET A 1 21.38 17.25 -27.24
C MET A 1 20.92 16.14 -26.31
N PRO A 2 20.70 16.36 -25.03
CA PRO A 2 20.14 15.30 -24.18
C PRO A 2 18.68 15.09 -24.60
N ASP A 3 18.32 13.86 -24.86
CA ASP A 3 16.98 13.41 -25.21
C ASP A 3 15.98 13.99 -24.21
N LYS A 4 15.03 14.78 -24.70
CA LYS A 4 13.87 15.21 -23.93
C LYS A 4 13.08 13.92 -23.60
N ILE A 5 13.16 13.49 -22.36
CA ILE A 5 12.37 12.37 -21.84
C ILE A 5 10.94 12.89 -21.75
N GLU A 6 10.07 12.52 -22.69
CA GLU A 6 8.63 12.76 -22.58
C GLU A 6 8.11 12.09 -21.31
N LEU A 7 7.47 12.87 -20.46
CA LEU A 7 6.74 12.36 -19.31
C LEU A 7 5.55 11.54 -19.85
N ASP A 8 5.39 10.33 -19.34
CA ASP A 8 4.19 9.54 -19.58
C ASP A 8 2.96 10.33 -19.06
N THR A 9 2.23 10.92 -20.00
CA THR A 9 1.00 11.68 -19.74
C THR A 9 -0.23 10.78 -19.63
N GLY A 10 -0.04 9.45 -19.67
CA GLY A 10 -1.12 8.47 -19.59
C GLY A 10 -1.99 8.68 -18.35
N THR A 11 -3.30 8.68 -18.52
CA THR A 11 -4.26 8.78 -17.44
C THR A 11 -4.38 7.42 -16.76
N ASP A 12 -4.10 7.33 -15.45
CA ASP A 12 -4.36 6.12 -14.65
C ASP A 12 -5.81 6.05 -14.15
N LEU A 13 -6.63 7.01 -14.52
CA LEU A 13 -8.05 6.96 -14.20
C LEU A 13 -8.70 5.79 -14.96
N PRO A 14 -9.55 4.98 -14.31
CA PRO A 14 -10.29 3.92 -14.98
C PRO A 14 -11.16 4.49 -16.10
N SER A 15 -11.33 3.77 -17.20
CA SER A 15 -12.26 4.15 -18.28
C SER A 15 -13.72 4.31 -17.79
N SER A 16 -14.06 3.62 -16.69
CA SER A 16 -15.35 3.74 -15.99
C SER A 16 -15.36 4.81 -14.89
N PHE A 17 -14.40 5.74 -14.89
CA PHE A 17 -14.33 6.78 -13.87
C PHE A 17 -15.56 7.66 -13.88
N VAL A 18 -16.21 7.78 -12.71
CA VAL A 18 -17.32 8.70 -12.48
C VAL A 18 -16.94 9.68 -11.39
N LEU A 19 -16.92 10.97 -11.72
CA LEU A 19 -16.68 12.02 -10.74
C LEU A 19 -17.91 12.16 -9.84
N THR A 20 -17.83 11.62 -8.62
CA THR A 20 -18.92 11.71 -7.64
C THR A 20 -18.96 13.08 -6.97
N GLU A 21 -20.10 13.43 -6.36
CA GLU A 21 -20.21 14.68 -5.58
C GLU A 21 -19.23 14.70 -4.39
N GLU A 22 -18.99 13.55 -3.74
CA GLU A 22 -17.96 13.44 -2.69
C GLU A 22 -16.58 13.86 -3.23
N PHE A 23 -16.19 13.35 -4.41
CA PHE A 23 -14.91 13.68 -5.03
C PHE A 23 -14.81 15.15 -5.42
N LYS A 24 -15.88 15.72 -6.01
CA LYS A 24 -15.93 17.15 -6.33
C LYS A 24 -15.77 18.03 -5.10
N ASN A 25 -16.49 17.70 -4.01
CA ASN A 25 -16.45 18.47 -2.77
C ASN A 25 -15.08 18.44 -2.11
N ILE A 26 -14.43 17.26 -2.08
CA ILE A 26 -13.07 17.13 -1.55
C ILE A 26 -12.08 17.87 -2.43
N PHE A 27 -12.15 17.69 -3.75
CA PHE A 27 -11.30 18.41 -4.71
C PHE A 27 -11.42 19.93 -4.54
N ASN A 28 -12.64 20.45 -4.51
CA ASN A 28 -12.91 21.88 -4.29
C ASN A 28 -12.38 22.36 -2.94
N THR A 29 -12.48 21.55 -1.89
CA THR A 29 -11.93 21.89 -0.58
C THR A 29 -10.41 21.98 -0.61
N ILE A 30 -9.74 21.05 -1.30
CA ILE A 30 -8.28 21.10 -1.46
C ILE A 30 -7.90 22.32 -2.30
N GLU A 31 -8.56 22.56 -3.42
CA GLU A 31 -8.20 23.61 -4.38
C GLU A 31 -8.45 25.02 -3.82
N ASN A 32 -9.55 25.23 -3.10
CA ASN A 32 -10.01 26.56 -2.71
C ASN A 32 -9.76 26.92 -1.23
N THR A 33 -9.20 26.02 -0.42
CA THR A 33 -8.93 26.27 1.00
C THR A 33 -7.49 25.90 1.38
N LYS A 34 -7.12 26.22 2.63
CA LYS A 34 -5.86 25.76 3.26
C LYS A 34 -6.10 24.76 4.38
N SER A 35 -7.29 24.18 4.46
CA SER A 35 -7.65 23.20 5.50
C SER A 35 -6.84 21.91 5.30
N ASN A 36 -6.23 21.41 6.36
CA ASN A 36 -5.64 20.08 6.36
C ASN A 36 -6.73 19.03 6.34
N LEU A 37 -6.57 17.96 5.51
CA LEU A 37 -7.58 16.94 5.33
C LEU A 37 -6.99 15.55 5.59
N PHE A 38 -7.77 14.72 6.29
CA PHE A 38 -7.58 13.29 6.33
C PHE A 38 -8.73 12.62 5.58
N ILE A 39 -8.42 12.05 4.42
CA ILE A 39 -9.36 11.37 3.54
C ILE A 39 -9.26 9.87 3.81
N THR A 40 -10.28 9.34 4.44
CA THR A 40 -10.37 7.92 4.79
C THR A 40 -11.51 7.24 4.04
N GLY A 41 -11.67 5.95 4.28
CA GLY A 41 -12.77 5.16 3.72
C GLY A 41 -12.35 3.72 3.46
N LYS A 42 -13.34 2.88 3.20
CA LYS A 42 -13.21 1.43 3.04
C LYS A 42 -12.28 1.03 1.89
N ALA A 43 -11.83 -0.22 1.89
CA ALA A 43 -11.11 -0.76 0.75
C ALA A 43 -11.99 -0.65 -0.53
N GLY A 44 -11.43 -0.09 -1.60
CA GLY A 44 -12.15 0.05 -2.88
C GLY A 44 -13.08 1.26 -2.98
N CYS A 45 -13.02 2.23 -2.07
CA CYS A 45 -13.81 3.47 -2.16
C CYS A 45 -13.20 4.55 -3.07
N GLY A 46 -12.07 4.27 -3.74
CA GLY A 46 -11.49 5.18 -4.74
C GLY A 46 -10.51 6.23 -4.22
N LYS A 47 -9.89 6.05 -3.04
CA LYS A 47 -8.88 6.99 -2.50
C LYS A 47 -7.77 7.31 -3.49
N SER A 48 -7.13 6.29 -4.05
CA SER A 48 -6.06 6.47 -5.05
C SER A 48 -6.56 7.07 -6.36
N THR A 49 -7.82 6.82 -6.72
CA THR A 49 -8.47 7.43 -7.89
C THR A 49 -8.70 8.93 -7.66
N LEU A 50 -9.11 9.33 -6.46
CA LEU A 50 -9.26 10.74 -6.10
C LEU A 50 -7.91 11.46 -6.08
N LEU A 51 -6.86 10.81 -5.54
CA LEU A 51 -5.49 11.34 -5.58
C LEU A 51 -5.04 11.59 -7.02
N GLU A 52 -5.28 10.62 -7.91
CA GLU A 52 -4.92 10.73 -9.33
C GLU A 52 -5.74 11.82 -10.04
N TYR A 53 -7.05 11.90 -9.75
CA TYR A 53 -7.90 12.97 -10.25
C TYR A 53 -7.39 14.34 -9.82
N PHE A 54 -7.02 14.51 -8.54
CA PHE A 54 -6.44 15.77 -8.05
C PHE A 54 -5.14 16.08 -8.80
N ARG A 55 -4.23 15.12 -8.91
CA ARG A 55 -2.94 15.28 -9.60
C ARG A 55 -3.09 15.81 -11.04
N GLN A 56 -4.12 15.37 -11.75
CA GLN A 56 -4.37 15.75 -13.15
C GLN A 56 -5.03 17.11 -13.30
N ASN A 57 -5.83 17.52 -12.31
CA ASN A 57 -6.71 18.68 -12.45
C ASN A 57 -6.29 19.91 -11.62
N THR A 58 -5.40 19.73 -10.63
CA THR A 58 -4.95 20.86 -9.81
C THR A 58 -3.96 21.76 -10.55
N LYS A 59 -4.07 23.07 -10.30
CA LYS A 59 -3.07 24.06 -10.71
C LYS A 59 -2.13 24.46 -9.57
N ARG A 60 -2.40 24.00 -8.36
CA ARG A 60 -1.62 24.35 -7.17
C ARG A 60 -0.28 23.63 -7.14
N PRO A 61 0.83 24.34 -6.81
CA PRO A 61 2.12 23.72 -6.60
C PRO A 61 2.06 22.64 -5.53
N HIS A 62 2.28 21.38 -5.89
CA HIS A 62 2.10 20.26 -4.98
C HIS A 62 3.22 19.22 -5.08
N ALA A 63 3.36 18.45 -4.01
CA ALA A 63 4.15 17.21 -4.01
C ALA A 63 3.32 16.04 -3.51
N ILE A 64 3.58 14.85 -4.05
CA ILE A 64 2.96 13.60 -3.62
C ILE A 64 4.03 12.73 -2.97
N VAL A 65 3.74 12.25 -1.76
CA VAL A 65 4.64 11.36 -1.03
C VAL A 65 3.90 10.14 -0.50
N ALA A 66 4.66 9.07 -0.22
CA ALA A 66 4.15 7.88 0.44
C ALA A 66 5.21 7.28 1.38
N PRO A 67 4.81 6.43 2.35
CA PRO A 67 5.74 5.84 3.31
C PRO A 67 6.78 4.93 2.66
N THR A 68 6.42 4.13 1.65
CA THR A 68 7.31 3.14 1.03
C THR A 68 7.64 3.47 -0.43
N GLY A 69 8.77 2.90 -0.93
CA GLY A 69 9.18 3.08 -2.33
C GLY A 69 8.12 2.60 -3.33
N LEU A 70 7.53 1.44 -3.09
CA LEU A 70 6.51 0.87 -3.97
C LEU A 70 5.23 1.71 -4.01
N THR A 71 4.75 2.19 -2.87
CA THR A 71 3.57 3.07 -2.80
C THR A 71 3.86 4.43 -3.44
N ALA A 72 5.07 4.98 -3.23
CA ALA A 72 5.50 6.23 -3.86
C ALA A 72 5.53 6.14 -5.39
N ILE A 73 6.04 5.04 -5.95
CA ILE A 73 6.05 4.81 -7.41
C ILE A 73 4.61 4.70 -7.94
N LYS A 74 3.74 3.94 -7.24
CA LYS A 74 2.32 3.83 -7.62
C LYS A 74 1.60 5.19 -7.62
N ALA A 75 1.89 6.02 -6.61
CA ALA A 75 1.33 7.37 -6.50
C ALA A 75 2.03 8.39 -7.45
N ARG A 76 3.00 7.95 -8.26
CA ARG A 76 3.85 8.83 -9.09
C ARG A 76 4.47 9.97 -8.28
N GLY A 77 4.92 9.66 -7.07
CA GLY A 77 5.48 10.59 -6.10
C GLY A 77 6.86 10.16 -5.61
N MET A 78 7.22 10.61 -4.42
CA MET A 78 8.47 10.30 -3.73
C MET A 78 8.18 9.61 -2.39
N THR A 79 9.18 8.92 -1.82
CA THR A 79 9.06 8.55 -0.40
C THR A 79 9.20 9.78 0.49
N ILE A 80 8.50 9.78 1.63
CA ILE A 80 8.60 10.84 2.65
C ILE A 80 10.07 11.06 3.02
N HIS A 81 10.79 9.99 3.34
CA HIS A 81 12.20 10.03 3.71
C HIS A 81 13.09 10.71 2.65
N LYS A 82 12.82 10.47 1.38
CA LYS A 82 13.60 11.09 0.29
C LYS A 82 13.30 12.56 0.12
N LEU A 83 12.02 12.97 0.21
CA LEU A 83 11.63 14.37 0.06
C LEU A 83 12.22 15.23 1.18
N PHE A 84 12.08 14.77 2.42
CA PHE A 84 12.49 15.54 3.61
C PHE A 84 13.90 15.21 4.10
N LYS A 85 14.63 14.28 3.42
CA LYS A 85 15.96 13.80 3.82
C LYS A 85 16.01 13.26 5.24
N LEU A 86 14.98 12.51 5.62
CA LEU A 86 14.85 11.88 6.94
C LEU A 86 15.60 10.54 6.99
N PRO A 87 16.15 10.16 8.14
CA PRO A 87 16.76 8.84 8.34
C PRO A 87 15.68 7.74 8.36
N PRO A 88 16.01 6.49 8.03
CA PRO A 88 15.06 5.37 8.06
C PRO A 88 14.86 4.77 9.47
N THR A 89 15.29 5.43 10.50
CA THR A 89 15.16 5.06 11.91
C THR A 89 14.16 5.96 12.60
N PHE A 90 13.94 5.79 13.91
CA PHE A 90 13.19 6.73 14.72
C PHE A 90 13.76 8.15 14.54
N ILE A 91 12.89 9.12 14.31
CA ILE A 91 13.27 10.49 13.97
C ILE A 91 13.02 11.41 15.15
N ARG A 92 14.08 12.06 15.63
CA ARG A 92 13.98 13.12 16.63
C ARG A 92 13.94 14.47 15.92
N LYS A 93 13.48 15.49 16.63
CA LYS A 93 13.45 16.86 16.11
C LYS A 93 14.84 17.36 15.67
N GLU A 94 15.88 16.95 16.38
CA GLU A 94 17.30 17.30 16.09
C GLU A 94 17.80 16.64 14.79
N ASP A 95 17.23 15.53 14.38
CA ASP A 95 17.59 14.81 13.15
C ASP A 95 17.11 15.56 11.91
N VAL A 96 16.12 16.46 12.06
CA VAL A 96 15.56 17.24 10.97
C VAL A 96 16.49 18.40 10.62
N ARG A 97 17.09 18.34 9.42
CA ARG A 97 18.13 19.27 8.98
C ARG A 97 17.59 20.36 8.06
N PHE A 98 18.33 21.47 7.99
CA PHE A 98 18.19 22.41 6.88
C PHE A 98 18.59 21.72 5.59
N LEU A 99 17.74 21.77 4.59
CA LEU A 99 18.05 21.24 3.27
C LEU A 99 18.93 22.23 2.50
N LYS A 100 19.90 21.73 1.73
CA LYS A 100 20.73 22.57 0.85
C LYS A 100 19.87 23.25 -0.21
N ASP A 101 18.95 22.49 -0.82
CA ASP A 101 17.94 23.03 -1.73
C ASP A 101 16.58 23.07 -1.04
N LYS A 102 16.07 24.27 -0.83
CA LYS A 102 14.79 24.57 -0.17
C LYS A 102 13.71 25.02 -1.15
N ALA A 103 14.05 25.20 -2.43
CA ALA A 103 13.18 25.83 -3.41
C ALA A 103 11.84 25.08 -3.49
N LEU A 104 11.88 23.75 -3.55
CA LEU A 104 10.67 22.91 -3.59
C LEU A 104 9.78 23.13 -2.36
N LEU A 105 10.34 23.05 -1.14
CA LEU A 105 9.56 23.20 0.09
C LEU A 105 8.99 24.62 0.23
N LYS A 106 9.73 25.65 -0.23
CA LYS A 106 9.25 27.03 -0.22
C LYS A 106 8.09 27.26 -1.18
N LYS A 107 8.13 26.64 -2.37
CA LYS A 107 7.13 26.81 -3.43
C LYS A 107 5.89 25.97 -3.21
N MET A 108 6.02 24.82 -2.53
CA MET A 108 4.93 23.87 -2.33
C MET A 108 3.79 24.48 -1.52
N GLU A 109 2.56 24.36 -2.04
CA GLU A 109 1.35 24.79 -1.36
C GLU A 109 0.54 23.62 -0.80
N VAL A 110 0.62 22.45 -1.46
CA VAL A 110 -0.10 21.25 -1.05
C VAL A 110 0.86 20.07 -0.96
N LEU A 111 0.85 19.37 0.15
CA LEU A 111 1.51 18.08 0.33
C LEU A 111 0.46 16.98 0.41
N LEU A 112 0.49 16.05 -0.54
CA LEU A 112 -0.39 14.88 -0.55
C LEU A 112 0.39 13.67 -0.03
N ILE A 113 -0.16 12.97 0.96
CA ILE A 113 0.45 11.80 1.59
C ILE A 113 -0.47 10.60 1.34
N ASP A 114 -0.05 9.66 0.48
CA ASP A 114 -0.79 8.42 0.23
C ASP A 114 -0.41 7.34 1.25
N GLU A 115 -1.33 6.39 1.51
CA GLU A 115 -1.19 5.27 2.45
C GLU A 115 -0.70 5.71 3.85
N CYS A 116 -1.25 6.83 4.36
CA CYS A 116 -0.83 7.42 5.64
C CYS A 116 -1.09 6.52 6.85
N SER A 117 -1.93 5.48 6.75
CA SER A 117 -2.16 4.50 7.81
C SER A 117 -0.88 3.80 8.29
N MET A 118 0.11 3.68 7.41
CA MET A 118 1.41 3.09 7.70
C MET A 118 2.44 4.12 8.19
N MET A 119 2.08 5.39 8.31
CA MET A 119 2.97 6.46 8.72
C MET A 119 3.00 6.58 10.24
N ARG A 120 4.22 6.61 10.82
CA ARG A 120 4.43 6.77 12.25
C ARG A 120 4.27 8.24 12.68
N ALA A 121 4.02 8.45 13.97
CA ALA A 121 3.85 9.77 14.58
C ALA A 121 5.11 10.64 14.42
N ASP A 122 6.29 10.07 14.66
CA ASP A 122 7.57 10.78 14.52
C ASP A 122 7.81 11.28 13.09
N ILE A 123 7.34 10.55 12.09
CA ILE A 123 7.45 10.97 10.68
C ILE A 123 6.59 12.20 10.41
N LEU A 124 5.35 12.26 10.94
CA LEU A 124 4.49 13.42 10.72
C LEU A 124 5.03 14.67 11.45
N ASP A 125 5.54 14.50 12.66
CA ASP A 125 6.22 15.58 13.40
C ASP A 125 7.49 16.04 12.67
N ALA A 126 8.25 15.13 12.09
CA ALA A 126 9.44 15.47 11.31
C ALA A 126 9.10 16.21 9.99
N ILE A 127 7.97 15.89 9.35
CA ILE A 127 7.46 16.64 8.19
C ILE A 127 7.15 18.07 8.61
N ASP A 128 6.44 18.28 9.72
CA ASP A 128 6.11 19.61 10.23
C ASP A 128 7.38 20.42 10.54
N GLU A 129 8.28 19.84 11.32
CA GLU A 129 9.55 20.51 11.68
C GLU A 129 10.37 20.87 10.43
N SER A 130 10.45 19.96 9.45
CA SER A 130 11.17 20.21 8.21
C SER A 130 10.55 21.35 7.40
N LEU A 131 9.21 21.38 7.33
CA LEU A 131 8.51 22.45 6.62
C LEU A 131 8.66 23.79 7.32
N ARG A 132 8.46 23.86 8.65
CA ARG A 132 8.69 25.11 9.43
C ARG A 132 10.11 25.63 9.23
N LYS A 133 11.09 24.76 9.45
CA LYS A 133 12.52 25.09 9.40
C LYS A 133 12.96 25.56 8.02
N ASN A 134 12.61 24.83 6.97
CA ASN A 134 13.10 25.12 5.61
C ASN A 134 12.32 26.22 4.90
N ARG A 135 11.09 26.53 5.31
CA ARG A 135 10.29 27.65 4.82
C ARG A 135 10.51 28.93 5.62
N GLY A 136 11.12 28.84 6.83
CA GLY A 136 11.22 29.96 7.75
C GLY A 136 9.86 30.46 8.24
N ASN A 137 8.90 29.57 8.43
CA ASN A 137 7.53 29.88 8.81
C ASN A 137 7.07 28.98 9.95
N GLN A 138 6.74 29.57 11.10
CA GLN A 138 6.37 28.85 12.33
C GLN A 138 4.92 28.32 12.35
N LYS A 139 4.12 28.63 11.33
CA LYS A 139 2.78 28.03 11.21
C LYS A 139 2.91 26.52 11.06
N VAL A 140 1.89 25.79 11.48
CA VAL A 140 1.77 24.33 11.30
C VAL A 140 2.09 23.98 9.84
N PHE A 141 2.92 22.97 9.65
CA PHE A 141 3.46 22.55 8.35
C PHE A 141 4.11 23.69 7.53
N GLY A 142 4.67 24.71 8.20
CA GLY A 142 5.22 25.88 7.51
C GLY A 142 4.21 26.61 6.63
N GLY A 143 2.91 26.47 6.89
CA GLY A 143 1.80 27.02 6.11
C GLY A 143 1.45 26.23 4.84
N VAL A 144 2.00 25.03 4.65
CA VAL A 144 1.58 24.07 3.59
C VAL A 144 0.30 23.37 4.00
N GLN A 145 -0.63 23.22 3.08
CA GLN A 145 -1.80 22.37 3.28
C GLN A 145 -1.39 20.90 3.16
N VAL A 146 -1.70 20.09 4.18
CA VAL A 146 -1.43 18.65 4.17
C VAL A 146 -2.72 17.88 3.94
N VAL A 147 -2.71 17.00 2.94
CA VAL A 147 -3.84 16.13 2.59
C VAL A 147 -3.37 14.69 2.67
N MET A 148 -3.91 13.93 3.60
CA MET A 148 -3.55 12.54 3.86
C MET A 148 -4.63 11.60 3.35
N PHE A 149 -4.21 10.52 2.68
CA PHE A 149 -5.08 9.44 2.20
C PHE A 149 -4.71 8.13 2.90
N GLY A 150 -5.70 7.44 3.49
CA GLY A 150 -5.44 6.16 4.15
C GLY A 150 -6.70 5.53 4.73
N ASP A 151 -6.55 4.31 5.23
CA ASP A 151 -7.59 3.59 5.96
C ASP A 151 -6.97 3.01 7.23
N LEU A 152 -7.19 3.65 8.37
CA LEU A 152 -6.63 3.26 9.66
C LEU A 152 -7.07 1.86 10.14
N LEU A 153 -8.14 1.32 9.57
CA LEU A 153 -8.62 -0.02 9.87
C LEU A 153 -7.98 -1.10 8.96
N GLN A 154 -7.01 -0.69 8.12
CA GLN A 154 -6.09 -1.59 7.42
C GLN A 154 -4.81 -1.76 8.25
N LEU A 155 -3.66 -1.95 7.60
CA LEU A 155 -2.41 -2.23 8.28
C LEU A 155 -1.86 -1.02 9.04
N SER A 156 -1.34 -1.28 10.24
CA SER A 156 -0.73 -0.29 11.13
C SER A 156 0.71 0.07 10.73
N PRO A 157 1.26 1.17 11.28
CA PRO A 157 2.67 1.46 11.17
C PRO A 157 3.54 0.34 11.79
N ILE A 158 4.68 0.08 11.17
CA ILE A 158 5.65 -0.88 11.70
C ILE A 158 6.65 -0.13 12.58
N VAL A 159 6.83 -0.63 13.80
CA VAL A 159 7.84 -0.15 14.74
C VAL A 159 8.76 -1.31 15.09
N ASN A 160 10.06 -1.14 14.89
CA ASN A 160 11.02 -2.14 15.35
C ASN A 160 11.08 -2.10 16.87
N GLN A 161 10.38 -3.04 17.53
CA GLN A 161 10.26 -3.07 18.99
C GLN A 161 11.62 -3.16 19.68
N ASN A 162 12.57 -3.90 19.11
CA ASN A 162 13.89 -4.10 19.69
C ASN A 162 14.78 -2.85 19.61
N LEU A 163 14.63 -2.03 18.57
CA LEU A 163 15.48 -0.86 18.35
C LEU A 163 14.82 0.46 18.76
N GLU A 164 13.51 0.56 18.59
CA GLU A 164 12.79 1.85 18.66
C GLU A 164 11.61 1.83 19.63
N GLY A 165 11.19 0.64 20.11
CA GLY A 165 9.97 0.46 20.90
C GLY A 165 9.94 1.33 22.16
N ASP A 166 11.02 1.35 22.94
CA ASP A 166 11.07 2.11 24.20
C ASP A 166 11.08 3.62 23.96
N VAL A 167 11.83 4.09 22.96
CA VAL A 167 11.87 5.51 22.59
C VAL A 167 10.51 5.95 22.05
N MET A 168 9.90 5.12 21.21
CA MET A 168 8.57 5.41 20.66
C MET A 168 7.53 5.52 21.79
N LYS A 169 7.50 4.58 22.74
CA LYS A 169 6.60 4.61 23.90
C LYS A 169 6.85 5.80 24.81
N SER A 170 8.11 6.23 24.98
CA SER A 170 8.45 7.38 25.82
C SER A 170 7.95 8.70 25.25
N ILE A 171 8.04 8.89 23.93
CA ILE A 171 7.68 10.15 23.26
C ILE A 171 6.21 10.16 22.81
N TYR A 172 5.71 9.00 22.41
CA TYR A 172 4.32 8.81 21.94
C TYR A 172 3.62 7.73 22.78
N PRO A 173 3.28 8.01 24.05
CA PRO A 173 2.69 7.04 24.95
C PRO A 173 1.33 6.52 24.45
N ASP A 174 0.61 7.36 23.71
CA ASP A 174 -0.69 7.01 23.13
C ASP A 174 -0.58 6.12 21.87
N GLY A 175 0.63 5.89 21.33
CA GLY A 175 0.89 4.97 20.24
C GLY A 175 1.65 5.58 19.07
N SER A 176 2.00 4.71 18.12
CA SER A 176 2.87 5.07 17.00
C SER A 176 2.17 5.66 15.76
N TYR A 177 0.85 5.73 15.76
CA TYR A 177 0.10 6.23 14.59
C TYR A 177 0.31 7.72 14.38
N PHE A 178 0.20 8.17 13.14
CA PHE A 178 0.35 9.58 12.77
C PHE A 178 -0.58 10.52 13.55
N PHE A 179 -1.78 10.05 13.92
CA PHE A 179 -2.73 10.86 14.69
C PHE A 179 -2.30 11.07 16.16
N ASN A 180 -1.30 10.34 16.66
CA ASN A 180 -0.69 10.56 17.97
C ASN A 180 0.52 11.51 17.90
N SER A 181 0.85 12.06 16.72
CA SER A 181 1.91 13.06 16.59
C SER A 181 1.49 14.39 17.24
N GLN A 182 2.47 15.14 17.74
CA GLN A 182 2.23 16.44 18.36
C GLN A 182 1.59 17.43 17.38
N VAL A 183 2.06 17.40 16.12
CA VAL A 183 1.55 18.29 15.08
C VAL A 183 0.11 17.95 14.69
N PHE A 184 -0.32 16.71 14.76
CA PHE A 184 -1.68 16.33 14.43
C PHE A 184 -2.69 17.04 15.36
N TYR A 185 -2.45 17.05 16.67
CA TYR A 185 -3.28 17.77 17.64
C TYR A 185 -3.33 19.28 17.39
N GLN A 186 -2.25 19.86 16.83
CA GLN A 186 -2.17 21.27 16.51
C GLN A 186 -2.82 21.64 15.17
N SER A 187 -3.02 20.68 14.30
CA SER A 187 -3.27 20.90 12.85
C SER A 187 -4.74 21.01 12.47
N ASN A 188 -5.67 20.70 13.37
CA ASN A 188 -7.12 20.72 13.11
C ASN A 188 -7.51 20.06 11.77
N PHE A 189 -7.09 18.80 11.56
CA PHE A 189 -7.44 18.05 10.37
C PHE A 189 -8.95 17.83 10.27
N LYS A 190 -9.52 18.09 9.08
CA LYS A 190 -10.89 17.70 8.76
C LYS A 190 -10.88 16.27 8.22
N ILE A 191 -11.65 15.38 8.86
CA ILE A 191 -11.77 13.99 8.44
C ILE A 191 -12.92 13.88 7.43
N ASN A 192 -12.62 13.31 6.26
CA ASN A 192 -13.59 13.06 5.20
C ASN A 192 -13.60 11.56 4.89
N GLU A 193 -14.71 10.88 5.16
CA GLU A 193 -14.87 9.47 4.81
C GLU A 193 -15.54 9.31 3.45
N LEU A 194 -14.86 8.59 2.52
CA LEU A 194 -15.45 8.16 1.25
C LEU A 194 -16.35 6.94 1.51
N THR A 195 -17.62 7.08 1.15
CA THR A 195 -18.64 6.08 1.48
C THR A 195 -18.92 5.10 0.36
N LYS A 196 -18.80 5.53 -0.91
CA LYS A 196 -19.12 4.71 -2.08
C LYS A 196 -18.03 3.67 -2.37
N ILE A 197 -18.41 2.40 -2.42
CA ILE A 197 -17.51 1.28 -2.73
C ILE A 197 -17.65 0.94 -4.23
N PHE A 198 -16.51 0.79 -4.91
CA PHE A 198 -16.45 0.47 -6.35
C PHE A 198 -15.90 -0.94 -6.62
N ARG A 199 -15.31 -1.58 -5.62
CA ARG A 199 -14.59 -2.86 -5.77
C ARG A 199 -15.49 -4.08 -5.73
N GLN A 200 -16.42 -4.11 -4.78
CA GLN A 200 -17.37 -5.22 -4.56
C GLN A 200 -18.78 -4.75 -4.91
N SER A 201 -19.59 -5.66 -5.48
CA SER A 201 -21.00 -5.41 -5.81
C SER A 201 -21.98 -6.22 -4.94
N ASP A 202 -21.53 -7.31 -4.31
CA ASP A 202 -22.34 -8.12 -3.41
C ASP A 202 -22.49 -7.42 -2.06
N LYS A 203 -23.71 -6.99 -1.76
CA LYS A 203 -24.05 -6.27 -0.53
C LYS A 203 -23.81 -7.11 0.71
N SER A 204 -24.12 -8.39 0.69
CA SER A 204 -23.96 -9.28 1.85
C SER A 204 -22.50 -9.46 2.22
N PHE A 205 -21.64 -9.60 1.20
CA PHE A 205 -20.20 -9.68 1.40
C PHE A 205 -19.60 -8.34 1.86
N ILE A 206 -20.08 -7.22 1.32
CA ILE A 206 -19.68 -5.88 1.77
C ILE A 206 -20.04 -5.68 3.25
N ASP A 207 -21.23 -6.07 3.66
CA ASP A 207 -21.68 -5.94 5.05
C ASP A 207 -20.84 -6.84 5.98
N LEU A 208 -20.53 -8.07 5.57
CA LEU A 208 -19.63 -8.95 6.30
C LEU A 208 -18.24 -8.37 6.43
N LEU A 209 -17.64 -7.87 5.34
CA LEU A 209 -16.33 -7.21 5.36
C LEU A 209 -16.32 -5.98 6.28
N ASN A 210 -17.42 -5.23 6.32
CA ASN A 210 -17.54 -4.09 7.22
C ASN A 210 -17.51 -4.51 8.69
N LYS A 211 -18.16 -5.63 9.04
CA LYS A 211 -18.09 -6.18 10.40
C LYS A 211 -16.65 -6.59 10.76
N PHE A 212 -15.95 -7.25 9.84
CA PHE A 212 -14.52 -7.57 10.02
C PHE A 212 -13.67 -6.30 10.16
N ARG A 213 -13.97 -5.26 9.38
CA ARG A 213 -13.25 -3.99 9.41
C ARG A 213 -13.36 -3.28 10.76
N ILE A 214 -14.54 -3.29 11.38
CA ILE A 214 -14.83 -2.56 12.62
C ILE A 214 -14.91 -3.47 13.86
N ALA A 215 -14.36 -4.67 13.79
CA ALA A 215 -14.32 -5.63 14.89
C ALA A 215 -15.69 -6.07 15.46
N LYS A 216 -16.77 -5.89 14.72
CA LYS A 216 -18.15 -6.28 15.15
C LYS A 216 -18.57 -7.63 14.56
N VAL A 217 -17.68 -8.62 14.63
CA VAL A 217 -17.88 -9.99 14.13
C VAL A 217 -18.43 -10.86 15.25
N ASN A 218 -19.51 -11.59 14.96
CA ASN A 218 -20.11 -12.58 15.85
C ASN A 218 -19.92 -14.02 15.33
N ASP A 219 -20.43 -15.02 16.08
CA ASP A 219 -20.29 -16.42 15.72
C ASP A 219 -20.94 -16.77 14.38
N GLN A 220 -22.05 -16.11 14.01
CA GLN A 220 -22.73 -16.31 12.73
C GLN A 220 -21.85 -15.78 11.58
N ASP A 221 -21.24 -14.62 11.75
CA ASP A 221 -20.33 -14.02 10.77
C ASP A 221 -19.09 -14.91 10.57
N LEU A 222 -18.52 -15.45 11.67
CA LEU A 222 -17.42 -16.41 11.59
C LEU A 222 -17.85 -17.72 10.94
N ALA A 223 -19.05 -18.22 11.26
CA ALA A 223 -19.58 -19.41 10.61
C ALA A 223 -19.76 -19.18 9.11
N GLN A 224 -20.29 -18.01 8.71
CA GLN A 224 -20.50 -17.64 7.32
C GLN A 224 -19.18 -17.62 6.53
N ILE A 225 -18.16 -16.90 6.99
CA ILE A 225 -16.87 -16.85 6.27
C ILE A 225 -16.16 -18.21 6.30
N ASN A 226 -16.28 -18.97 7.39
CA ASN A 226 -15.67 -20.28 7.52
C ASN A 226 -16.32 -21.37 6.65
N GLN A 227 -17.48 -21.11 6.00
CA GLN A 227 -17.99 -21.97 4.93
C GLN A 227 -17.02 -22.03 3.73
N ARG A 228 -16.12 -21.05 3.63
CA ARG A 228 -15.06 -21.01 2.59
C ARG A 228 -13.83 -21.84 2.92
N TYR A 229 -13.78 -22.50 4.08
CA TYR A 229 -12.72 -23.42 4.47
C TYR A 229 -12.71 -24.66 3.59
N GLN A 230 -11.55 -24.99 3.05
CA GLN A 230 -11.39 -26.04 2.03
C GLN A 230 -10.99 -27.41 2.61
N GLY A 231 -10.74 -27.49 3.90
CA GLY A 231 -10.29 -28.73 4.55
C GLY A 231 -8.79 -29.00 4.43
N PRO A 232 -8.31 -30.04 5.14
CA PRO A 232 -6.91 -30.47 5.09
C PRO A 232 -6.52 -30.97 3.70
N GLY A 233 -5.29 -30.71 3.27
CA GLY A 233 -4.76 -31.22 1.99
C GLY A 233 -5.25 -30.46 0.75
N PHE A 234 -6.03 -29.39 0.90
CA PHE A 234 -6.48 -28.60 -0.24
C PHE A 234 -5.30 -28.04 -1.04
N LYS A 235 -5.34 -28.24 -2.35
CA LYS A 235 -4.36 -27.68 -3.29
C LYS A 235 -4.95 -26.43 -3.93
N VAL A 236 -4.26 -25.31 -3.78
CA VAL A 236 -4.69 -24.04 -4.40
C VAL A 236 -4.79 -24.21 -5.92
N PRO A 237 -5.94 -23.90 -6.54
CA PRO A 237 -6.14 -24.06 -7.97
C PRO A 237 -5.20 -23.19 -8.80
N LYS A 238 -4.92 -23.59 -10.03
CA LYS A 238 -4.20 -22.73 -11.00
C LYS A 238 -4.95 -21.43 -11.22
N GLY A 239 -4.23 -20.33 -11.34
CA GLY A 239 -4.82 -18.99 -11.51
C GLY A 239 -5.33 -18.36 -10.21
N VAL A 240 -5.17 -19.03 -9.06
CA VAL A 240 -5.48 -18.48 -7.75
C VAL A 240 -4.19 -18.16 -7.01
N ILE A 241 -4.10 -16.96 -6.43
CA ILE A 241 -2.98 -16.55 -5.59
C ILE A 241 -3.23 -16.91 -4.13
N LEU A 242 -2.20 -17.38 -3.44
CA LEU A 242 -2.23 -17.57 -1.99
C LEU A 242 -1.71 -16.30 -1.29
N LEU A 243 -2.51 -15.73 -0.40
CA LEU A 243 -2.07 -14.66 0.51
C LEU A 243 -1.65 -15.27 1.83
N SER A 244 -0.44 -14.93 2.27
CA SER A 244 0.11 -15.40 3.55
C SER A 244 0.62 -14.24 4.39
N THR A 245 0.97 -14.53 5.63
CA THR A 245 1.37 -13.53 6.61
C THR A 245 2.84 -13.15 6.51
N THR A 246 3.73 -14.05 6.04
CA THR A 246 5.20 -13.87 6.04
C THR A 246 5.83 -13.99 4.67
N ASN A 247 6.94 -13.24 4.41
CA ASN A 247 7.74 -13.34 3.18
C ASN A 247 8.37 -14.73 3.04
N ALA A 248 8.97 -15.28 4.10
CA ALA A 248 9.63 -16.59 4.06
C ALA A 248 8.72 -17.71 3.52
N LYS A 249 7.44 -17.72 3.93
CA LYS A 249 6.46 -18.69 3.43
C LYS A 249 6.12 -18.46 1.96
N VAL A 250 5.95 -17.20 1.57
CA VAL A 250 5.67 -16.81 0.18
C VAL A 250 6.80 -17.22 -0.74
N ASP A 251 8.05 -16.92 -0.38
CA ASP A 251 9.24 -17.25 -1.18
C ASP A 251 9.43 -18.75 -1.30
N LYS A 252 9.24 -19.48 -0.19
CA LYS A 252 9.26 -20.95 -0.21
C LYS A 252 8.23 -21.51 -1.18
N ILE A 253 7.00 -21.02 -1.19
CA ILE A 253 5.94 -21.49 -2.09
C ILE A 253 6.28 -21.15 -3.54
N ASN A 254 6.64 -19.90 -3.83
CA ASN A 254 6.95 -19.47 -5.19
C ASN A 254 8.15 -20.24 -5.77
N ASN A 255 9.22 -20.42 -4.99
CA ASN A 255 10.42 -21.15 -5.42
C ASN A 255 10.12 -22.65 -5.62
N SER A 256 9.38 -23.29 -4.70
CA SER A 256 9.00 -24.70 -4.87
C SER A 256 8.14 -24.89 -6.12
N LYS A 257 7.15 -24.03 -6.33
CA LYS A 257 6.28 -24.10 -7.49
C LYS A 257 7.00 -23.87 -8.81
N LEU A 258 7.97 -22.96 -8.83
CA LEU A 258 8.83 -22.74 -9.99
C LEU A 258 9.72 -23.97 -10.26
N ALA A 259 10.27 -24.60 -9.21
CA ALA A 259 11.09 -25.79 -9.31
C ALA A 259 10.31 -27.00 -9.85
N GLU A 260 9.02 -27.15 -9.45
CA GLU A 260 8.13 -28.25 -9.90
C GLU A 260 7.83 -28.24 -11.42
N LEU A 261 8.09 -27.15 -12.12
CA LEU A 261 7.88 -27.08 -13.56
C LEU A 261 9.06 -27.71 -14.32
N ASP A 262 8.77 -28.61 -15.27
CA ASP A 262 9.79 -29.35 -16.05
C ASP A 262 10.38 -28.53 -17.21
N SER A 263 9.83 -27.34 -17.50
CA SER A 263 10.26 -26.51 -18.62
C SER A 263 11.61 -25.82 -18.36
N LYS A 264 12.28 -25.44 -19.46
CA LYS A 264 13.57 -24.74 -19.41
C LYS A 264 13.49 -23.46 -18.60
N HIS A 265 14.49 -23.22 -17.77
CA HIS A 265 14.66 -22.01 -17.00
C HIS A 265 15.19 -20.86 -17.86
N PHE A 266 14.60 -19.68 -17.70
CA PHE A 266 15.03 -18.43 -18.31
C PHE A 266 15.23 -17.36 -17.24
N GLU A 267 16.26 -16.55 -17.43
CA GLU A 267 16.55 -15.39 -16.60
C GLU A 267 16.51 -14.12 -17.46
N TYR A 268 15.85 -13.09 -16.97
CA TYR A 268 15.73 -11.81 -17.66
C TYR A 268 16.26 -10.73 -16.74
N GLU A 269 17.34 -10.09 -17.15
CA GLU A 269 17.95 -9.01 -16.40
C GLU A 269 17.20 -7.70 -16.63
N GLY A 270 16.88 -7.00 -15.54
CA GLY A 270 16.45 -5.63 -15.53
C GLY A 270 17.62 -4.69 -15.78
N SER A 271 17.31 -3.46 -16.11
CA SER A 271 18.33 -2.42 -16.19
C SER A 271 17.98 -1.27 -15.24
N ILE A 272 18.96 -0.88 -14.43
CA ILE A 272 18.84 0.24 -13.50
C ILE A 272 19.71 1.39 -14.03
N LYS A 273 19.14 2.59 -14.07
CA LYS A 273 19.87 3.83 -14.31
C LYS A 273 19.63 4.77 -13.13
N GLY A 274 20.71 5.33 -12.58
CA GLY A 274 20.65 6.16 -11.37
C GLY A 274 20.47 5.34 -10.08
N ASP A 275 20.12 6.01 -9.00
CA ASP A 275 19.94 5.38 -7.67
C ASP A 275 18.52 4.77 -7.52
N PHE A 276 18.36 3.55 -8.05
CA PHE A 276 17.15 2.76 -7.91
C PHE A 276 17.47 1.51 -7.08
N LYS A 277 17.00 1.46 -5.85
CA LYS A 277 17.28 0.32 -4.96
C LYS A 277 16.44 -0.88 -5.36
N GLU A 278 17.00 -2.09 -5.30
CA GLU A 278 16.31 -3.34 -5.63
C GLU A 278 14.98 -3.50 -4.90
N LYS A 279 14.96 -3.17 -3.62
CA LYS A 279 13.76 -3.22 -2.78
C LYS A 279 12.59 -2.32 -3.25
N ASP A 280 12.88 -1.26 -3.99
CA ASP A 280 11.89 -0.37 -4.59
C ASP A 280 11.41 -0.88 -5.96
N CYS A 281 12.03 -1.95 -6.50
CA CYS A 281 11.70 -2.50 -7.81
C CYS A 281 10.32 -3.20 -7.76
N PRO A 282 9.36 -2.79 -8.61
CA PRO A 282 8.05 -3.45 -8.68
C PRO A 282 8.10 -4.89 -9.21
N SER A 283 9.15 -5.22 -9.95
CA SER A 283 9.49 -6.55 -10.45
C SER A 283 10.90 -6.90 -10.03
N PRO A 284 11.27 -8.18 -9.84
CA PRO A 284 12.65 -8.57 -9.53
C PRO A 284 13.64 -8.05 -10.58
N GLU A 285 14.83 -7.63 -10.15
CA GLU A 285 15.91 -7.22 -11.06
C GLU A 285 16.31 -8.41 -11.95
N THR A 286 16.58 -9.55 -11.35
CA THR A 286 16.73 -10.82 -12.07
C THR A 286 15.42 -11.60 -12.03
N LEU A 287 14.67 -11.59 -13.12
CA LEU A 287 13.38 -12.27 -13.23
C LEU A 287 13.56 -13.70 -13.71
N LYS A 288 13.39 -14.67 -12.81
CA LYS A 288 13.53 -16.12 -13.07
C LYS A 288 12.19 -16.73 -13.43
N LEU A 289 12.06 -17.31 -14.61
CA LEU A 289 10.81 -17.85 -15.13
C LEU A 289 10.98 -19.21 -15.80
N LYS A 290 9.88 -19.96 -15.83
CA LYS A 290 9.67 -21.17 -16.64
C LYS A 290 8.32 -21.07 -17.34
N VAL A 291 8.18 -21.72 -18.51
CA VAL A 291 6.87 -21.85 -19.17
C VAL A 291 5.90 -22.55 -18.24
N GLY A 292 4.66 -22.05 -18.13
CA GLY A 292 3.66 -22.53 -17.17
C GLY A 292 3.71 -21.84 -15.80
N ALA A 293 4.70 -20.99 -15.54
CA ALA A 293 4.77 -20.25 -14.27
C ALA A 293 3.58 -19.30 -14.10
N GLN A 294 3.01 -19.28 -12.90
CA GLN A 294 1.99 -18.31 -12.51
C GLN A 294 2.67 -17.02 -12.09
N VAL A 295 2.28 -15.94 -12.74
CA VAL A 295 2.85 -14.61 -12.55
C VAL A 295 1.76 -13.56 -12.31
N MET A 296 2.16 -12.40 -11.80
CA MET A 296 1.32 -11.24 -11.63
C MET A 296 1.93 -10.07 -12.39
N LEU A 297 1.08 -9.34 -13.09
CA LEU A 297 1.44 -8.08 -13.73
C LEU A 297 1.62 -6.98 -12.66
N THR A 298 2.72 -6.26 -12.74
CA THR A 298 3.11 -5.23 -11.76
C THR A 298 2.83 -3.81 -12.24
N GLN A 299 2.23 -3.68 -13.44
CA GLN A 299 1.84 -2.41 -14.05
C GLN A 299 0.54 -2.58 -14.84
N ASN A 300 -0.22 -1.49 -14.99
CA ASN A 300 -1.37 -1.45 -15.89
C ASN A 300 -0.90 -1.56 -17.36
N ASP A 301 -1.78 -2.06 -18.22
CA ASP A 301 -1.58 -2.00 -19.66
C ASP A 301 -1.56 -0.53 -20.10
N VAL A 302 -0.57 -0.16 -20.90
CA VAL A 302 -0.35 1.20 -21.37
C VAL A 302 -0.58 1.26 -22.89
N GLY A 303 -1.31 2.26 -23.35
CA GLY A 303 -1.52 2.52 -24.78
C GLY A 303 -2.62 1.68 -25.43
N ASN A 304 -3.40 0.92 -24.67
CA ASN A 304 -4.56 0.17 -25.18
C ASN A 304 -5.85 0.62 -24.46
N GLU A 305 -6.89 0.92 -25.23
CA GLU A 305 -8.23 1.16 -24.72
C GLU A 305 -9.23 0.24 -25.48
N PRO A 306 -9.98 -0.62 -24.79
CA PRO A 306 -9.92 -0.86 -23.35
C PRO A 306 -8.63 -1.58 -22.93
N ARG A 307 -8.20 -1.36 -21.69
CA ARG A 307 -7.00 -2.01 -21.10
C ARG A 307 -7.18 -3.53 -21.10
N ARG A 308 -6.18 -4.24 -21.60
CA ARG A 308 -6.14 -5.72 -21.60
C ARG A 308 -5.91 -6.30 -20.19
N TRP A 309 -5.18 -5.57 -19.32
CA TRP A 309 -4.94 -5.94 -17.93
C TRP A 309 -4.68 -4.72 -17.04
N SER A 310 -4.78 -4.95 -15.75
CA SER A 310 -4.39 -3.98 -14.70
C SER A 310 -3.31 -4.55 -13.79
N ASN A 311 -2.66 -3.69 -13.03
CA ASN A 311 -1.72 -4.09 -11.97
C ASN A 311 -2.42 -5.05 -11.00
N GLY A 312 -1.79 -6.20 -10.72
CA GLY A 312 -2.36 -7.27 -9.92
C GLY A 312 -3.05 -8.38 -10.73
N THR A 313 -3.21 -8.21 -12.06
CA THR A 313 -3.76 -9.27 -12.91
C THR A 313 -2.85 -10.49 -12.91
N LEU A 314 -3.42 -11.67 -12.66
CA LEU A 314 -2.72 -12.94 -12.72
C LEU A 314 -2.67 -13.47 -14.16
N ALA A 315 -1.56 -14.07 -14.53
CA ALA A 315 -1.32 -14.65 -15.82
C ALA A 315 -0.47 -15.93 -15.70
N ILE A 316 -0.43 -16.72 -16.76
CA ILE A 316 0.46 -17.88 -16.90
C ILE A 316 1.46 -17.59 -18.01
N ILE A 317 2.72 -17.89 -17.79
CA ILE A 317 3.75 -17.81 -18.83
C ILE A 317 3.40 -18.81 -19.94
N HIS A 318 3.17 -18.29 -21.14
CA HIS A 318 2.83 -19.09 -22.32
C HIS A 318 4.07 -19.49 -23.11
N GLU A 319 4.95 -18.53 -23.40
CA GLU A 319 6.19 -18.76 -24.14
C GLU A 319 7.31 -17.87 -23.61
N LEU A 320 8.53 -18.38 -23.57
CA LEU A 320 9.74 -17.64 -23.19
C LEU A 320 10.77 -17.75 -24.31
N LYS A 321 11.25 -16.59 -24.77
CA LYS A 321 12.38 -16.43 -25.72
C LYS A 321 13.42 -15.49 -25.11
N PRO A 322 14.65 -15.45 -25.56
CA PRO A 322 15.69 -14.58 -24.97
C PRO A 322 15.29 -13.11 -24.80
N ASN A 323 14.51 -12.57 -25.74
CA ASN A 323 14.12 -11.16 -25.75
C ASN A 323 12.59 -10.95 -25.80
N SER A 324 11.79 -11.97 -25.47
CA SER A 324 10.34 -11.89 -25.56
C SER A 324 9.68 -12.82 -24.55
N ILE A 325 8.65 -12.33 -23.89
CA ILE A 325 7.80 -13.09 -22.98
C ILE A 325 6.37 -13.00 -23.48
N SER A 326 5.71 -14.15 -23.64
CA SER A 326 4.28 -14.22 -23.90
C SER A 326 3.57 -14.76 -22.66
N ILE A 327 2.48 -14.12 -22.29
CA ILE A 327 1.63 -14.53 -21.17
C ILE A 327 0.23 -14.88 -21.67
N LYS A 328 -0.43 -15.77 -20.94
CA LYS A 328 -1.85 -16.10 -21.14
C LYS A 328 -2.67 -15.55 -19.98
N ILE A 329 -3.65 -14.69 -20.29
CA ILE A 329 -4.66 -14.18 -19.36
C ILE A 329 -6.00 -14.74 -19.82
N LYS A 330 -6.63 -15.56 -18.99
CA LYS A 330 -7.80 -16.37 -19.38
C LYS A 330 -7.46 -17.18 -20.63
N ASP A 331 -8.10 -16.91 -21.76
CA ASP A 331 -7.87 -17.64 -23.01
C ASP A 331 -7.08 -16.84 -24.07
N GLU A 332 -6.73 -15.60 -23.76
CA GLU A 332 -5.98 -14.75 -24.68
C GLU A 332 -4.48 -14.74 -24.39
N VAL A 333 -3.67 -14.67 -25.43
CA VAL A 333 -2.20 -14.63 -25.34
C VAL A 333 -1.71 -13.24 -25.72
N PHE A 334 -0.83 -12.68 -24.88
CA PHE A 334 -0.27 -11.36 -25.08
C PHE A 334 1.27 -11.44 -25.03
N VAL A 335 1.91 -10.71 -25.93
CA VAL A 335 3.37 -10.49 -25.90
C VAL A 335 3.64 -9.26 -25.03
N LEU A 336 4.56 -9.39 -24.08
CA LEU A 336 4.95 -8.30 -23.20
C LEU A 336 6.19 -7.59 -23.68
N GLY A 337 6.16 -6.26 -23.59
CA GLY A 337 7.35 -5.41 -23.61
C GLY A 337 7.92 -5.20 -22.19
N LYS A 338 9.19 -4.78 -22.11
CA LYS A 338 9.73 -4.27 -20.85
C LYS A 338 9.02 -2.97 -20.48
N SER A 339 8.67 -2.85 -19.24
CA SER A 339 8.12 -1.64 -18.65
C SER A 339 9.21 -0.79 -18.01
N ARG A 340 8.95 0.48 -17.90
CA ARG A 340 9.82 1.45 -17.25
C ARG A 340 9.14 2.01 -16.02
N TRP A 341 9.87 2.06 -14.91
CA TRP A 341 9.47 2.72 -13.69
C TRP A 341 10.45 3.82 -13.36
N ASP A 342 9.93 5.02 -13.22
CA ASP A 342 10.73 6.20 -12.97
C ASP A 342 10.65 6.62 -11.51
N LYS A 343 11.79 6.87 -10.92
CA LYS A 343 11.92 7.52 -9.62
C LYS A 343 11.95 9.01 -9.83
N ILE A 344 10.92 9.67 -9.33
CA ILE A 344 10.73 11.09 -9.54
C ILE A 344 11.38 11.88 -8.41
N GLN A 345 11.97 13.01 -8.74
CA GLN A 345 12.32 14.08 -7.83
C GLN A 345 11.58 15.34 -8.25
N PHE A 346 10.97 16.00 -7.28
CA PHE A 346 10.41 17.32 -7.52
C PHE A 346 11.52 18.36 -7.51
N THR A 347 11.49 19.28 -8.47
CA THR A 347 12.42 20.40 -8.61
C THR A 347 11.64 21.67 -8.85
N VAL A 348 12.25 22.83 -8.62
CA VAL A 348 11.66 24.11 -8.98
C VAL A 348 12.44 24.70 -10.13
N ALA A 349 11.76 25.06 -11.21
CA ALA A 349 12.29 25.84 -12.31
C ALA A 349 11.22 26.84 -12.76
N GLU A 350 11.64 28.06 -13.10
CA GLU A 350 10.73 29.12 -13.55
C GLU A 350 9.52 29.32 -12.63
N ASP A 351 9.78 29.28 -11.32
CA ASP A 351 8.73 29.42 -10.29
C ASP A 351 7.65 28.33 -10.27
N THR A 352 7.85 27.21 -10.98
CA THR A 352 6.96 26.05 -10.98
C THR A 352 7.60 24.82 -10.36
N ILE A 353 6.80 23.96 -9.78
CA ILE A 353 7.26 22.63 -9.33
C ILE A 353 7.21 21.67 -10.50
N ASN A 354 8.40 21.22 -10.92
CA ASN A 354 8.59 20.29 -12.00
C ASN A 354 8.94 18.90 -11.48
N ARG A 355 8.61 17.86 -12.26
CA ARG A 355 8.99 16.49 -12.01
C ARG A 355 10.21 16.15 -12.83
N LYS A 356 11.28 15.68 -12.16
CA LYS A 356 12.51 15.23 -12.82
C LYS A 356 12.69 13.74 -12.55
N VAL A 357 12.88 12.94 -13.60
CA VAL A 357 13.28 11.54 -13.43
C VAL A 357 14.74 11.50 -13.00
N VAL A 358 15.01 10.88 -11.86
CA VAL A 358 16.38 10.80 -11.27
C VAL A 358 16.93 9.38 -11.28
N ALA A 359 16.07 8.39 -11.41
CA ALA A 359 16.46 7.02 -11.59
C ALA A 359 15.36 6.27 -12.36
N THR A 360 15.75 5.25 -13.07
CA THR A 360 14.86 4.44 -13.90
C THR A 360 15.17 2.97 -13.69
N PHE A 361 14.15 2.16 -13.52
CA PHE A 361 14.21 0.71 -13.58
C PHE A 361 13.44 0.21 -14.79
N SER A 362 14.01 -0.67 -15.57
CA SER A 362 13.35 -1.26 -16.74
C SER A 362 13.44 -2.79 -16.69
N GLN A 363 12.28 -3.45 -16.70
CA GLN A 363 12.13 -4.90 -16.63
C GLN A 363 10.79 -5.31 -17.23
N TYR A 364 10.56 -6.59 -17.53
CA TYR A 364 9.23 -7.10 -17.79
C TYR A 364 8.36 -6.90 -16.54
N PRO A 365 7.11 -6.38 -16.69
CA PRO A 365 6.25 -6.03 -15.56
C PRO A 365 5.63 -7.28 -14.91
N LEU A 366 6.46 -8.21 -14.45
CA LEU A 366 6.09 -9.51 -13.92
C LEU A 366 6.79 -9.83 -12.60
N LYS A 367 6.11 -10.59 -11.76
CA LYS A 367 6.69 -11.31 -10.63
C LYS A 367 5.99 -12.65 -10.45
N LEU A 368 6.66 -13.64 -9.85
CA LEU A 368 6.02 -14.90 -9.47
C LEU A 368 4.84 -14.63 -8.54
N ALA A 369 3.75 -15.37 -8.71
CA ALA A 369 2.51 -15.10 -8.01
C ALA A 369 1.66 -16.32 -7.68
N TRP A 370 2.28 -17.45 -7.33
CA TRP A 370 1.54 -18.50 -6.63
C TRP A 370 1.21 -18.09 -5.21
N ALA A 371 2.08 -17.29 -4.59
CA ALA A 371 1.84 -16.67 -3.29
C ALA A 371 2.30 -15.22 -3.26
N SER A 372 1.71 -14.43 -2.34
CA SER A 372 2.12 -13.07 -1.98
C SER A 372 1.84 -12.83 -0.51
N THR A 373 2.50 -11.84 0.10
CA THR A 373 2.11 -11.43 1.45
C THR A 373 0.84 -10.59 1.42
N ILE A 374 0.07 -10.64 2.53
CA ILE A 374 -1.11 -9.79 2.71
C ILE A 374 -0.73 -8.31 2.57
N HIS A 375 0.42 -7.89 3.10
CA HIS A 375 0.93 -6.53 2.98
C HIS A 375 1.17 -6.11 1.52
N LYS A 376 1.91 -6.92 0.76
CA LYS A 376 2.19 -6.63 -0.67
C LYS A 376 0.94 -6.70 -1.57
N SER A 377 -0.14 -7.34 -1.10
CA SER A 377 -1.43 -7.38 -1.81
C SER A 377 -2.32 -6.18 -1.53
N GLN A 378 -1.92 -5.27 -0.63
CA GLN A 378 -2.67 -4.06 -0.33
C GLN A 378 -2.90 -3.24 -1.61
N GLY A 379 -4.11 -2.71 -1.78
CA GLY A 379 -4.51 -2.04 -3.02
C GLY A 379 -4.87 -2.95 -4.20
N GLN A 380 -4.57 -4.26 -4.16
CA GLN A 380 -4.89 -5.21 -5.22
C GLN A 380 -6.29 -5.82 -5.05
N THR A 381 -6.81 -6.43 -6.11
CA THR A 381 -8.13 -7.09 -6.12
C THR A 381 -8.05 -8.36 -6.96
N PHE A 382 -8.61 -9.45 -6.46
CA PHE A 382 -8.60 -10.75 -7.12
C PHE A 382 -10.02 -11.29 -7.28
N GLU A 383 -10.29 -11.94 -8.41
CA GLU A 383 -11.53 -12.69 -8.61
C GLU A 383 -11.60 -13.88 -7.63
N LYS A 384 -10.47 -14.59 -7.48
CA LYS A 384 -10.29 -15.72 -6.58
C LYS A 384 -8.99 -15.59 -5.82
N VAL A 385 -9.02 -15.87 -4.52
CA VAL A 385 -7.87 -15.75 -3.63
C VAL A 385 -7.90 -16.85 -2.56
N ALA A 386 -6.79 -17.51 -2.35
CA ALA A 386 -6.58 -18.38 -1.20
C ALA A 386 -5.96 -17.57 -0.05
N ILE A 387 -6.40 -17.79 1.17
CA ILE A 387 -5.92 -17.07 2.34
C ILE A 387 -5.41 -18.08 3.37
N ASP A 388 -4.15 -17.91 3.74
CA ASP A 388 -3.50 -18.71 4.76
C ASP A 388 -2.89 -17.78 5.83
N LEU A 389 -3.58 -17.67 6.94
CA LEU A 389 -3.09 -16.90 8.08
C LEU A 389 -2.04 -17.65 8.90
N ASP A 390 -1.59 -18.82 8.44
CA ASP A 390 -0.58 -19.66 9.09
C ASP A 390 -0.91 -19.94 10.59
N ARG A 391 -0.07 -19.48 11.51
CA ARG A 391 -0.30 -19.62 12.96
C ARG A 391 -1.32 -18.62 13.50
N GLY A 392 -1.64 -17.59 12.75
CA GLY A 392 -2.58 -16.52 13.09
C GLY A 392 -2.24 -15.21 12.40
N ALA A 393 -3.19 -14.29 12.38
CA ALA A 393 -2.87 -12.90 12.12
C ALA A 393 -2.04 -12.34 13.30
N PHE A 394 -1.13 -11.41 13.03
CA PHE A 394 -0.29 -10.80 14.05
C PHE A 394 -0.30 -9.26 14.01
N ALA A 395 -0.98 -8.67 13.03
CA ALA A 395 -1.06 -7.22 12.89
C ALA A 395 -2.51 -6.73 12.82
N HIS A 396 -2.74 -5.51 13.30
CA HIS A 396 -4.01 -4.81 13.19
C HIS A 396 -4.55 -4.83 11.76
N GLY A 397 -5.84 -5.17 11.61
CA GLY A 397 -6.53 -5.17 10.32
C GLY A 397 -6.09 -6.23 9.30
N GLN A 398 -5.10 -7.08 9.61
CA GLN A 398 -4.51 -8.01 8.66
C GLN A 398 -5.53 -8.99 8.05
N THR A 399 -6.45 -9.53 8.87
CA THR A 399 -7.52 -10.42 8.40
C THR A 399 -8.49 -9.68 7.48
N TYR A 400 -8.91 -8.46 7.86
CA TYR A 400 -9.75 -7.63 7.00
C TYR A 400 -9.05 -7.32 5.67
N VAL A 401 -7.78 -6.95 5.69
CA VAL A 401 -7.03 -6.68 4.45
C VAL A 401 -7.01 -7.92 3.56
N ALA A 402 -6.76 -9.11 4.11
CA ALA A 402 -6.74 -10.35 3.33
C ALA A 402 -8.11 -10.63 2.68
N LEU A 403 -9.19 -10.60 3.47
CA LEU A 403 -10.55 -10.86 2.99
C LEU A 403 -10.99 -9.83 1.94
N SER A 404 -10.68 -8.56 2.16
CA SER A 404 -11.05 -7.47 1.24
C SER A 404 -10.31 -7.49 -0.10
N ARG A 405 -9.38 -8.43 -0.31
CA ARG A 405 -8.74 -8.65 -1.63
C ARG A 405 -9.67 -9.36 -2.60
N ALA A 406 -10.63 -10.14 -2.11
CA ALA A 406 -11.61 -10.82 -2.96
C ALA A 406 -12.69 -9.87 -3.49
N LYS A 407 -13.17 -10.11 -4.71
CA LYS A 407 -14.34 -9.40 -5.25
C LYS A 407 -15.66 -9.89 -4.66
N SER A 408 -15.74 -11.19 -4.35
CA SER A 408 -16.93 -11.82 -3.75
C SER A 408 -16.51 -12.87 -2.72
N MET A 409 -17.46 -13.30 -1.91
CA MET A 409 -17.24 -14.33 -0.92
C MET A 409 -16.93 -15.70 -1.56
N GLU A 410 -17.55 -16.02 -2.70
CA GLU A 410 -17.33 -17.26 -3.46
C GLU A 410 -15.89 -17.35 -3.98
N GLY A 411 -15.24 -16.22 -4.20
CA GLY A 411 -13.84 -16.16 -4.63
C GLY A 411 -12.82 -16.47 -3.53
N ILE A 412 -13.25 -16.66 -2.29
CA ILE A 412 -12.35 -16.92 -1.16
C ILE A 412 -12.16 -18.43 -0.95
N TYR A 413 -10.91 -18.85 -0.77
CA TYR A 413 -10.51 -20.18 -0.33
C TYR A 413 -9.72 -20.05 0.98
N LEU A 414 -10.28 -20.46 2.11
CA LEU A 414 -9.56 -20.45 3.38
C LEU A 414 -8.78 -21.76 3.55
N ILE A 415 -7.48 -21.67 3.78
CA ILE A 415 -6.61 -22.82 4.05
C ILE A 415 -6.80 -23.32 5.48
N ARG A 416 -7.19 -22.44 6.38
CA ARG A 416 -7.67 -22.77 7.73
C ARG A 416 -8.85 -21.88 8.10
N LYS A 417 -9.63 -22.31 9.10
CA LYS A 417 -10.73 -21.52 9.63
C LYS A 417 -10.19 -20.25 10.31
N ILE A 418 -10.89 -19.15 10.12
CA ILE A 418 -10.67 -17.89 10.85
C ILE A 418 -11.30 -18.06 12.23
N ALA A 419 -10.58 -17.64 13.25
CA ALA A 419 -11.03 -17.64 14.63
C ALA A 419 -10.96 -16.22 15.20
N TYR A 420 -11.56 -15.97 16.35
CA TYR A 420 -11.51 -14.66 17.02
C TYR A 420 -10.07 -14.16 17.26
N LYS A 421 -9.13 -15.06 17.55
CA LYS A 421 -7.70 -14.71 17.72
C LYS A 421 -7.05 -14.12 16.47
N ASP A 422 -7.66 -14.28 15.29
CA ASP A 422 -7.18 -13.71 14.03
C ASP A 422 -7.74 -12.31 13.76
N LEU A 423 -8.61 -11.83 14.65
CA LEU A 423 -9.23 -10.52 14.58
C LEU A 423 -8.44 -9.57 15.50
N ILE A 424 -7.30 -9.11 15.00
CA ILE A 424 -6.42 -8.22 15.77
C ILE A 424 -6.80 -6.80 15.45
N PHE A 425 -7.12 -6.04 16.50
CA PHE A 425 -7.53 -4.65 16.41
C PHE A 425 -6.80 -3.81 17.45
N ASP A 426 -6.53 -2.56 17.09
CA ASP A 426 -5.98 -1.58 18.01
C ASP A 426 -7.11 -0.64 18.49
N GLU A 427 -7.43 -0.68 19.77
CA GLU A 427 -8.49 0.13 20.39
C GLU A 427 -8.27 1.63 20.13
N LYS A 428 -7.02 2.08 20.10
CA LYS A 428 -6.66 3.49 19.84
C LYS A 428 -7.14 3.99 18.48
N VAL A 429 -7.18 3.12 17.48
CA VAL A 429 -7.73 3.46 16.14
C VAL A 429 -9.24 3.69 16.23
N PHE A 430 -9.94 2.86 16.99
CA PHE A 430 -11.39 3.00 17.15
C PHE A 430 -11.76 4.23 17.96
N ASP A 431 -11.03 4.50 19.05
CA ASP A 431 -11.19 5.71 19.85
C ASP A 431 -11.00 6.96 18.98
N PHE A 432 -9.95 6.96 18.14
CA PHE A 432 -9.71 8.08 17.23
C PHE A 432 -10.82 8.26 16.18
N LEU A 433 -11.38 7.18 15.66
CA LEU A 433 -12.46 7.23 14.68
C LEU A 433 -13.84 7.48 15.29
N GLY A 434 -13.95 7.54 16.63
CA GLY A 434 -15.22 7.70 17.34
C GLY A 434 -16.17 6.51 17.15
N GLN A 435 -15.62 5.30 16.95
CA GLN A 435 -16.39 4.07 16.77
C GLN A 435 -16.44 3.29 18.07
N ASP A 436 -17.63 3.10 18.62
CA ASP A 436 -17.83 2.25 19.79
C ASP A 436 -17.52 0.79 19.48
N LEU A 437 -16.58 0.24 20.22
CA LEU A 437 -16.33 -1.19 20.25
C LEU A 437 -17.38 -1.83 21.16
N GLU A 438 -18.13 -2.81 20.67
CA GLU A 438 -18.94 -3.65 21.55
C GLU A 438 -18.01 -4.42 22.50
N ALA A 439 -17.83 -3.88 23.68
CA ALA A 439 -16.80 -4.21 24.66
C ALA A 439 -16.77 -5.69 25.13
N LYS A 440 -17.79 -6.49 24.85
CA LYS A 440 -17.90 -7.88 25.34
C LYS A 440 -17.02 -8.88 24.58
N ASN A 441 -16.90 -8.76 23.26
CA ASN A 441 -16.15 -9.73 22.46
C ASN A 441 -14.66 -9.42 22.38
N MET A 442 -14.27 -8.13 22.43
CA MET A 442 -12.87 -7.72 22.30
C MET A 442 -12.06 -7.90 23.57
N LYS A 443 -12.61 -7.67 24.77
CA LYS A 443 -11.90 -7.96 26.02
C LYS A 443 -11.53 -9.44 26.19
N GLN A 444 -12.27 -10.35 25.56
CA GLN A 444 -11.92 -11.79 25.52
C GLN A 444 -10.81 -12.08 24.49
N VAL A 445 -10.78 -11.35 23.37
CA VAL A 445 -9.75 -11.50 22.33
C VAL A 445 -8.42 -10.91 22.77
N THR A 446 -8.43 -9.69 23.31
CA THR A 446 -7.22 -9.01 23.81
C THR A 446 -6.62 -9.75 25.01
N LYS A 447 -7.42 -10.16 26.00
CA LYS A 447 -6.92 -10.95 27.16
C LYS A 447 -6.41 -12.35 26.79
N LYS A 448 -7.01 -13.01 25.79
CA LYS A 448 -6.49 -14.30 25.28
C LYS A 448 -5.20 -14.12 24.46
N ASN A 449 -5.02 -12.98 23.80
CA ASN A 449 -3.80 -12.66 23.05
C ASN A 449 -2.66 -12.24 23.99
N GLU A 450 -2.95 -11.52 25.09
CA GLU A 450 -1.98 -11.19 26.13
C GLU A 450 -1.52 -12.42 26.94
N ALA A 451 -2.39 -13.43 27.10
CA ALA A 451 -2.07 -14.69 27.78
C ALA A 451 -1.33 -15.69 26.88
N SER A 452 -1.23 -15.46 25.59
CA SER A 452 -0.46 -16.30 24.70
C SER A 452 0.94 -15.73 24.53
N GLU A 453 1.94 -16.30 25.18
CA GLU A 453 3.39 -16.10 25.00
C GLU A 453 3.88 -16.20 23.53
N TYR A 454 2.95 -16.25 22.59
CA TYR A 454 3.22 -16.43 21.16
C TYR A 454 3.68 -15.18 20.44
N ALA A 455 3.37 -13.98 20.94
CA ALA A 455 3.81 -12.73 20.30
C ALA A 455 5.31 -12.44 20.51
N SER A 456 5.92 -13.03 21.55
CA SER A 456 7.35 -12.84 21.86
C SER A 456 8.29 -13.81 21.12
N ASN A 457 7.75 -14.83 20.44
CA ASN A 457 8.54 -15.89 19.78
C ASN A 457 8.31 -16.00 18.27
N LEU A 458 7.65 -15.04 17.63
CA LEU A 458 7.67 -14.98 16.18
C LEU A 458 9.04 -14.46 15.74
N PRO A 459 9.78 -15.17 14.89
CA PRO A 459 10.96 -14.60 14.27
C PRO A 459 10.48 -13.35 13.51
N TYR A 460 10.92 -12.18 13.98
CA TYR A 460 10.84 -10.97 13.19
C TYR A 460 11.58 -11.26 11.89
N ASP A 461 10.90 -11.11 10.78
CA ASP A 461 11.50 -11.12 9.46
C ASP A 461 12.49 -9.94 9.43
N GLU A 462 13.79 -10.18 9.62
CA GLU A 462 14.84 -9.15 9.54
C GLU A 462 14.78 -8.40 8.21
N ASP A 463 14.23 -9.05 7.17
CA ASP A 463 14.02 -8.46 5.84
C ASP A 463 12.99 -7.31 5.83
N TYR A 464 12.09 -7.23 6.81
CA TYR A 464 11.11 -6.15 6.83
C TYR A 464 11.66 -4.83 7.38
N ASN A 465 12.72 -4.91 8.22
CA ASN A 465 13.37 -3.75 8.83
C ASN A 465 14.52 -3.17 7.99
N GLN A 466 14.99 -3.90 6.96
CA GLN A 466 15.95 -3.35 6.02
C GLN A 466 15.30 -2.51 4.92
N ASP A 467 13.95 -2.49 4.86
CA ASP A 467 13.16 -1.91 3.78
C ASP A 467 12.52 -0.55 4.09
N SER A 468 12.80 0.08 5.23
CA SER A 468 12.32 1.43 5.55
C SER A 468 13.37 2.54 5.34
#